data_12ebbd2bb772246d71e4839b2e4a18aa
#
_entry.id   12ebbd2bb772246d71e4839b2e4a18aa
#
_cell.length_a   1.000
_cell.length_b   1.000
_cell.length_c   1.000
_cell.angle_alpha   90.00
_cell.angle_beta   90.00
_cell.angle_gamma   90.00
#
_symmetry.space_group_name_H-M   'P 1'
#
loop_
_entity.id
_entity.type
_entity.pdbx_description
1 polymer ?
#
loop_
_entity_poly.entity_id
_entity_poly.type
_entity_poly.pdbx_seq_one_letter_code
_entity_poly.pdbx_strand_id
1 'polypeptide(L)'
;SICLRCVVAGLSRSFMGSSPDQMQFFSVLLKMIGASNTIEVGVFTGYSLLTTALALPAGGKVVAIDASREYYELGRPVIEKAGVAHKVDFREGDGVAELDKILSEDGGARAGTFDFAYADADKLQYAGYHERLLRLVRVGGAIAYDNTLWGGSVAMPRDKPGSSEYDRRVRDSFLEFNAAVAADDRVEACIVPIADGVTLCRRVK
;
A
#
# COMPACT_ATOMS: atom_id res chain seq x y z
N SER A 1 -5.82 -12.83 21.90
CA SER A 1 -4.97 -11.93 21.08
C SER A 1 -5.76 -10.67 20.79
N ILE A 2 -5.23 -9.52 21.15
CA ILE A 2 -5.82 -8.22 20.78
C ILE A 2 -5.64 -8.09 19.27
N CYS A 3 -6.76 -8.16 18.54
CA CYS A 3 -6.76 -7.97 17.11
C CYS A 3 -6.63 -6.47 16.82
N LEU A 4 -5.71 -6.06 15.94
CA LEU A 4 -5.59 -4.65 15.49
C LEU A 4 -6.93 -4.11 14.97
N ARG A 5 -7.77 -4.94 14.37
CA ARG A 5 -9.14 -4.57 13.98
C ARG A 5 -10.01 -4.17 15.18
N CYS A 6 -9.79 -4.75 16.37
CA CYS A 6 -10.51 -4.34 17.57
C CYS A 6 -10.08 -2.96 18.07
N VAL A 7 -8.81 -2.58 17.86
CA VAL A 7 -8.32 -1.23 18.15
C VAL A 7 -8.99 -0.21 17.23
N VAL A 8 -9.20 -0.57 15.96
CA VAL A 8 -9.80 0.31 14.94
C VAL A 8 -11.32 0.42 15.10
N ALA A 9 -12.00 -0.62 15.62
CA ALA A 9 -13.46 -0.67 15.70
C ALA A 9 -14.10 0.49 16.51
N GLY A 10 -13.33 1.12 17.40
CA GLY A 10 -13.76 2.30 18.16
C GLY A 10 -13.46 3.66 17.50
N LEU A 11 -12.80 3.68 16.35
CA LEU A 11 -12.42 4.91 15.66
C LEU A 11 -13.52 5.33 14.68
N SER A 12 -13.74 6.64 14.55
CA SER A 12 -14.67 7.23 13.56
C SER A 12 -14.28 6.91 12.11
N ARG A 13 -13.03 6.48 11.88
CA ARG A 13 -12.46 6.09 10.57
C ARG A 13 -12.20 4.60 10.45
N SER A 14 -12.92 3.75 11.19
CA SER A 14 -12.74 2.28 11.16
C SER A 14 -12.86 1.64 9.76
N PHE A 15 -13.57 2.30 8.84
CA PHE A 15 -13.72 1.89 7.45
C PHE A 15 -12.42 2.01 6.62
N MET A 16 -11.39 2.71 7.11
CA MET A 16 -10.10 2.86 6.43
C MET A 16 -9.18 1.63 6.59
N GLY A 17 -9.55 0.68 7.44
CA GLY A 17 -8.73 -0.52 7.65
C GLY A 17 -8.87 -1.54 6.53
N SER A 18 -7.76 -2.09 6.08
CA SER A 18 -7.70 -3.14 5.06
C SER A 18 -8.56 -4.37 5.44
N SER A 19 -9.06 -5.10 4.44
CA SER A 19 -9.89 -6.29 4.68
C SER A 19 -9.06 -7.53 5.05
N PRO A 20 -9.60 -8.49 5.83
CA PRO A 20 -8.86 -9.68 6.24
C PRO A 20 -8.47 -10.62 5.11
N ASP A 21 -9.31 -10.75 4.11
CA ASP A 21 -9.10 -11.59 2.93
C ASP A 21 -7.96 -11.02 2.07
N GLN A 22 -7.92 -9.71 1.87
CA GLN A 22 -6.82 -9.00 1.20
C GLN A 22 -5.50 -9.19 1.98
N MET A 23 -5.54 -9.04 3.32
CA MET A 23 -4.34 -9.23 4.14
C MET A 23 -3.86 -10.68 4.15
N GLN A 24 -4.77 -11.65 4.10
CA GLN A 24 -4.41 -13.05 3.93
C GLN A 24 -3.79 -13.30 2.55
N PHE A 25 -4.32 -12.71 1.51
CA PHE A 25 -3.74 -12.77 0.17
C PHE A 25 -2.32 -12.20 0.16
N PHE A 26 -2.09 -11.01 0.74
CA PHE A 26 -0.74 -10.42 0.82
C PHE A 26 0.22 -11.27 1.65
N SER A 27 -0.23 -11.84 2.77
CA SER A 27 0.61 -12.74 3.57
C SER A 27 1.10 -13.96 2.79
N VAL A 28 0.26 -14.53 1.93
CA VAL A 28 0.63 -15.65 1.05
C VAL A 28 1.53 -15.17 -0.07
N LEU A 29 1.16 -14.09 -0.76
CA LEU A 29 1.93 -13.52 -1.87
C LEU A 29 3.37 -13.18 -1.47
N LEU A 30 3.56 -12.48 -0.35
CA LEU A 30 4.88 -12.11 0.16
C LEU A 30 5.79 -13.32 0.40
N LYS A 31 5.23 -14.40 0.94
CA LYS A 31 5.96 -15.67 1.14
C LYS A 31 6.27 -16.35 -0.17
N MET A 32 5.32 -16.35 -1.13
CA MET A 32 5.52 -16.98 -2.45
C MET A 32 6.61 -16.29 -3.26
N ILE A 33 6.70 -14.95 -3.20
CA ILE A 33 7.75 -14.19 -3.92
C ILE A 33 9.06 -14.09 -3.13
N GLY A 34 9.12 -14.65 -1.91
CA GLY A 34 10.28 -14.58 -1.04
C GLY A 34 10.65 -13.15 -0.62
N ALA A 35 9.66 -12.28 -0.43
CA ALA A 35 9.90 -10.88 -0.08
C ALA A 35 10.64 -10.77 1.25
N SER A 36 11.62 -9.85 1.32
CA SER A 36 12.39 -9.53 2.52
C SER A 36 12.52 -8.03 2.77
N ASN A 37 12.48 -7.21 1.73
CA ASN A 37 12.56 -5.75 1.81
C ASN A 37 11.33 -5.14 1.14
N THR A 38 10.49 -4.46 1.91
CA THR A 38 9.19 -3.97 1.44
C THR A 38 8.97 -2.51 1.81
N ILE A 39 8.08 -1.85 1.08
CA ILE A 39 7.67 -0.47 1.35
C ILE A 39 6.14 -0.38 1.35
N GLU A 40 5.58 0.36 2.30
CA GLU A 40 4.15 0.61 2.44
C GLU A 40 3.90 2.11 2.52
N VAL A 41 2.99 2.62 1.68
CA VAL A 41 2.57 4.03 1.64
C VAL A 41 1.10 4.08 2.02
N GLY A 42 0.84 4.62 3.21
CA GLY A 42 -0.46 4.55 3.89
C GLY A 42 -0.50 3.39 4.90
N VAL A 43 -0.32 3.72 6.17
CA VAL A 43 -0.20 2.74 7.28
C VAL A 43 -1.43 2.74 8.16
N PHE A 44 -2.02 3.92 8.38
CA PHE A 44 -3.10 4.13 9.33
C PHE A 44 -2.73 3.52 10.70
N THR A 45 -3.51 2.56 11.22
CA THR A 45 -3.23 1.88 12.50
C THR A 45 -2.35 0.64 12.35
N GLY A 46 -1.81 0.36 11.16
CA GLY A 46 -0.80 -0.67 10.93
C GLY A 46 -1.31 -2.11 10.82
N TYR A 47 -2.54 -2.34 10.37
CA TYR A 47 -3.02 -3.72 10.17
C TYR A 47 -2.33 -4.40 8.97
N SER A 48 -2.22 -3.71 7.84
CA SER A 48 -1.44 -4.13 6.67
C SER A 48 0.04 -4.27 7.01
N LEU A 49 0.60 -3.28 7.71
CA LEU A 49 1.98 -3.27 8.17
C LEU A 49 2.31 -4.48 9.05
N LEU A 50 1.45 -4.78 10.03
CA LEU A 50 1.61 -5.97 10.88
C LEU A 50 1.58 -7.26 10.06
N THR A 51 0.64 -7.38 9.12
CA THR A 51 0.53 -8.54 8.25
C THR A 51 1.79 -8.74 7.41
N THR A 52 2.28 -7.65 6.81
CA THR A 52 3.53 -7.63 6.04
C THR A 52 4.70 -8.03 6.91
N ALA A 53 4.91 -7.39 8.07
CA ALA A 53 6.01 -7.69 8.97
C ALA A 53 6.02 -9.14 9.48
N LEU A 54 4.83 -9.73 9.73
CA LEU A 54 4.69 -11.15 10.10
C LEU A 54 4.97 -12.10 8.94
N ALA A 55 4.69 -11.69 7.70
CA ALA A 55 4.94 -12.52 6.51
C ALA A 55 6.43 -12.58 6.13
N LEU A 56 7.18 -11.52 6.41
CA LEU A 56 8.60 -11.43 6.08
C LEU A 56 9.48 -12.34 6.98
N PRO A 57 10.64 -12.82 6.48
CA PRO A 57 11.62 -13.56 7.27
C PRO A 57 12.16 -12.74 8.45
N ALA A 58 12.87 -13.37 9.37
CA ALA A 58 13.37 -12.74 10.60
C ALA A 58 14.19 -11.45 10.36
N GLY A 59 15.02 -11.43 9.33
CA GLY A 59 15.82 -10.26 8.92
C GLY A 59 15.08 -9.27 8.00
N GLY A 60 13.81 -9.53 7.68
CA GLY A 60 13.03 -8.70 6.75
C GLY A 60 12.77 -7.30 7.27
N LYS A 61 12.53 -6.34 6.37
CA LYS A 61 12.31 -4.92 6.67
C LYS A 61 11.13 -4.38 5.91
N VAL A 62 10.41 -3.46 6.58
CA VAL A 62 9.31 -2.68 5.99
C VAL A 62 9.61 -1.20 6.23
N VAL A 63 9.76 -0.43 5.17
CA VAL A 63 9.67 1.04 5.25
C VAL A 63 8.19 1.39 5.19
N ALA A 64 7.69 2.07 6.22
CA ALA A 64 6.26 2.34 6.43
C ALA A 64 6.04 3.86 6.47
N ILE A 65 5.36 4.40 5.47
CA ILE A 65 5.15 5.85 5.30
C ILE A 65 3.70 6.19 5.61
N ASP A 66 3.47 7.17 6.47
CA ASP A 66 2.14 7.73 6.73
C ASP A 66 2.23 9.22 7.08
N ALA A 67 1.21 9.97 6.74
CA ALA A 67 1.09 11.39 7.11
C ALA A 67 0.78 11.61 8.58
N SER A 68 0.36 10.57 9.32
CA SER A 68 -0.07 10.68 10.72
C SER A 68 0.58 9.61 11.62
N ARG A 69 1.56 10.05 12.36
CA ARG A 69 2.16 9.24 13.44
C ARG A 69 1.13 8.87 14.52
N GLU A 70 0.17 9.74 14.79
CA GLU A 70 -0.86 9.51 15.79
C GLU A 70 -1.63 8.20 15.53
N TYR A 71 -2.05 7.95 14.30
CA TYR A 71 -2.72 6.69 13.96
C TYR A 71 -1.78 5.48 14.09
N TYR A 72 -0.54 5.60 13.64
CA TYR A 72 0.45 4.53 13.78
C TYR A 72 0.68 4.15 15.25
N GLU A 73 0.79 5.14 16.15
CA GLU A 73 1.02 4.91 17.59
C GLU A 73 -0.14 4.15 18.26
N LEU A 74 -1.37 4.21 17.72
CA LEU A 74 -2.49 3.40 18.20
C LEU A 74 -2.28 1.90 17.97
N GLY A 75 -1.68 1.53 16.87
CA GLY A 75 -1.43 0.13 16.51
C GLY A 75 -0.07 -0.40 16.93
N ARG A 76 0.91 0.48 17.16
CA ARG A 76 2.28 0.12 17.52
C ARG A 76 2.39 -0.87 18.69
N PRO A 77 1.63 -0.76 19.80
CA PRO A 77 1.70 -1.74 20.88
C PRO A 77 1.35 -3.17 20.46
N VAL A 78 0.51 -3.33 19.44
CA VAL A 78 0.15 -4.65 18.90
C VAL A 78 1.29 -5.20 18.04
N ILE A 79 1.96 -4.35 17.25
CA ILE A 79 3.14 -4.70 16.45
C ILE A 79 4.30 -5.11 17.35
N GLU A 80 4.51 -4.38 18.46
CA GLU A 80 5.50 -4.70 19.50
C GLU A 80 5.19 -6.05 20.18
N LYS A 81 3.94 -6.26 20.59
CA LYS A 81 3.48 -7.52 21.19
C LYS A 81 3.61 -8.71 20.25
N ALA A 82 3.49 -8.49 18.94
CA ALA A 82 3.73 -9.52 17.92
C ALA A 82 5.22 -9.82 17.70
N GLY A 83 6.13 -9.06 18.30
CA GLY A 83 7.58 -9.27 18.23
C GLY A 83 8.22 -8.83 16.91
N VAL A 84 7.52 -8.05 16.08
CA VAL A 84 7.98 -7.67 14.74
C VAL A 84 8.31 -6.18 14.57
N ALA A 85 8.24 -5.40 15.64
CA ALA A 85 8.53 -3.96 15.61
C ALA A 85 9.96 -3.65 15.10
N HIS A 86 10.91 -4.55 15.33
CA HIS A 86 12.30 -4.42 14.85
C HIS A 86 12.45 -4.46 13.32
N LYS A 87 11.40 -4.89 12.60
CA LYS A 87 11.36 -4.90 11.12
C LYS A 87 10.86 -3.58 10.54
N VAL A 88 10.22 -2.72 11.33
CA VAL A 88 9.49 -1.53 10.86
C VAL A 88 10.40 -0.29 10.96
N ASP A 89 10.57 0.40 9.83
CA ASP A 89 11.11 1.75 9.72
C ASP A 89 9.93 2.70 9.40
N PHE A 90 9.34 3.31 10.44
CA PHE A 90 8.20 4.22 10.26
C PHE A 90 8.67 5.64 9.96
N ARG A 91 8.15 6.20 8.87
CA ARG A 91 8.44 7.56 8.39
C ARG A 91 7.17 8.38 8.31
N GLU A 92 7.15 9.49 9.04
CA GLU A 92 6.03 10.42 9.00
C GLU A 92 6.24 11.46 7.90
N GLY A 93 5.28 11.57 6.99
CA GLY A 93 5.32 12.57 5.94
C GLY A 93 4.36 12.31 4.79
N ASP A 94 4.38 13.22 3.81
CA ASP A 94 3.69 13.04 2.53
C ASP A 94 4.32 11.88 1.75
N GLY A 95 3.47 11.02 1.19
CA GLY A 95 3.93 9.80 0.54
C GLY A 95 4.88 10.04 -0.64
N VAL A 96 4.59 11.03 -1.49
CA VAL A 96 5.45 11.38 -2.64
C VAL A 96 6.79 11.93 -2.15
N ALA A 97 6.76 12.85 -1.18
CA ALA A 97 7.97 13.46 -0.65
C ALA A 97 8.87 12.44 0.05
N GLU A 98 8.31 11.52 0.85
CA GLU A 98 9.09 10.47 1.51
C GLU A 98 9.67 9.46 0.51
N LEU A 99 8.93 9.09 -0.54
CA LEU A 99 9.45 8.25 -1.61
C LEU A 99 10.63 8.92 -2.36
N ASP A 100 10.56 10.25 -2.59
CA ASP A 100 11.68 11.01 -3.20
C ASP A 100 12.91 11.04 -2.28
N LYS A 101 12.70 11.17 -0.95
CA LYS A 101 13.81 11.07 0.02
C LYS A 101 14.47 9.70 -0.04
N ILE A 102 13.68 8.60 -0.02
CA ILE A 102 14.20 7.24 -0.11
C ILE A 102 15.00 7.04 -1.40
N LEU A 103 14.52 7.56 -2.53
CA LEU A 103 15.23 7.49 -3.81
C LEU A 103 16.57 8.24 -3.82
N SER A 104 16.73 9.26 -2.97
CA SER A 104 17.96 10.03 -2.83
C SER A 104 18.90 9.52 -1.73
N GLU A 105 18.42 8.63 -0.83
CA GLU A 105 19.24 8.05 0.23
C GLU A 105 20.45 7.29 -0.33
N ASP A 106 21.56 7.36 0.39
CA ASP A 106 22.80 6.66 0.06
C ASP A 106 23.25 6.85 -1.39
N GLY A 107 23.04 8.07 -1.93
CA GLY A 107 23.38 8.39 -3.31
C GLY A 107 22.54 7.65 -4.36
N GLY A 108 21.32 7.23 -3.99
CA GLY A 108 20.40 6.49 -4.87
C GLY A 108 20.51 4.98 -4.78
N ALA A 109 21.27 4.45 -3.82
CA ALA A 109 21.51 3.01 -3.69
C ALA A 109 20.23 2.21 -3.31
N ARG A 110 19.15 2.90 -2.90
CA ARG A 110 17.86 2.26 -2.60
C ARG A 110 17.06 1.88 -3.85
N ALA A 111 17.40 2.39 -5.03
CA ALA A 111 16.72 2.07 -6.27
C ALA A 111 16.84 0.57 -6.60
N GLY A 112 15.72 -0.07 -6.94
CA GLY A 112 15.66 -1.50 -7.29
C GLY A 112 15.98 -2.45 -6.13
N THR A 113 15.83 -2.02 -4.87
CA THR A 113 16.15 -2.87 -3.70
C THR A 113 14.94 -3.44 -2.98
N PHE A 114 13.73 -2.98 -3.30
CA PHE A 114 12.52 -3.49 -2.68
C PHE A 114 11.93 -4.65 -3.47
N ASP A 115 11.48 -5.69 -2.76
CA ASP A 115 10.82 -6.86 -3.35
C ASP A 115 9.33 -6.61 -3.60
N PHE A 116 8.71 -5.81 -2.73
CA PHE A 116 7.28 -5.53 -2.74
C PHE A 116 7.01 -4.10 -2.27
N ALA A 117 6.02 -3.47 -2.91
CA ALA A 117 5.46 -2.20 -2.47
C ALA A 117 3.93 -2.30 -2.36
N TYR A 118 3.36 -1.63 -1.35
CA TYR A 118 1.92 -1.49 -1.17
C TYR A 118 1.56 0.00 -1.04
N ALA A 119 0.62 0.47 -1.86
CA ALA A 119 0.15 1.85 -1.86
C ALA A 119 -1.34 1.90 -1.49
N ASP A 120 -1.63 2.49 -0.33
CA ASP A 120 -2.97 2.69 0.23
C ASP A 120 -3.11 4.06 0.93
N ALA A 121 -2.55 5.11 0.34
CA ALA A 121 -2.58 6.46 0.87
C ALA A 121 -3.53 7.39 0.08
N ASP A 122 -3.14 8.63 -0.18
CA ASP A 122 -3.94 9.59 -0.96
C ASP A 122 -4.16 9.11 -2.39
N LYS A 123 -5.42 8.82 -2.71
CA LYS A 123 -5.84 8.23 -3.98
C LYS A 123 -5.57 9.14 -5.19
N LEU A 124 -5.48 10.44 -4.98
CA LEU A 124 -5.16 11.40 -6.05
C LEU A 124 -3.67 11.44 -6.39
N GLN A 125 -2.81 10.82 -5.59
CA GLN A 125 -1.36 10.78 -5.78
C GLN A 125 -0.84 9.45 -6.36
N TYR A 126 -1.72 8.50 -6.72
CA TYR A 126 -1.32 7.15 -7.15
C TYR A 126 -0.40 7.14 -8.37
N ALA A 127 -0.60 8.02 -9.35
CA ALA A 127 0.33 8.18 -10.47
C ALA A 127 1.73 8.61 -10.00
N GLY A 128 1.77 9.51 -9.01
CA GLY A 128 3.03 9.94 -8.38
C GLY A 128 3.73 8.82 -7.61
N TYR A 129 2.96 7.98 -6.90
CA TYR A 129 3.52 6.80 -6.24
C TYR A 129 4.06 5.80 -7.25
N HIS A 130 3.33 5.54 -8.34
CA HIS A 130 3.71 4.57 -9.37
C HIS A 130 5.11 4.84 -9.94
N GLU A 131 5.37 6.06 -10.37
CA GLU A 131 6.67 6.45 -10.94
C GLU A 131 7.85 6.24 -9.96
N ARG A 132 7.62 6.45 -8.68
CA ARG A 132 8.65 6.30 -7.63
C ARG A 132 8.82 4.84 -7.22
N LEU A 133 7.72 4.13 -7.04
CA LEU A 133 7.72 2.72 -6.67
C LEU A 133 8.33 1.85 -7.77
N LEU A 134 8.12 2.20 -9.05
CA LEU A 134 8.81 1.54 -10.17
C LEU A 134 10.34 1.67 -10.10
N ARG A 135 10.86 2.79 -9.58
CA ARG A 135 12.29 2.96 -9.39
C ARG A 135 12.81 2.23 -8.16
N LEU A 136 12.03 2.12 -7.11
CA LEU A 136 12.39 1.51 -5.83
C LEU A 136 12.28 -0.02 -5.84
N VAL A 137 11.22 -0.56 -6.44
CA VAL A 137 11.00 -2.01 -6.52
C VAL A 137 11.91 -2.60 -7.59
N ARG A 138 12.56 -3.73 -7.30
CA ARG A 138 13.44 -4.41 -8.25
C ARG A 138 12.67 -4.98 -9.46
N VAL A 139 13.36 -5.23 -10.55
CA VAL A 139 12.80 -6.01 -11.67
C VAL A 139 12.43 -7.41 -11.16
N GLY A 140 11.23 -7.87 -11.52
CA GLY A 140 10.61 -9.10 -10.99
C GLY A 140 9.95 -8.94 -9.62
N GLY A 141 10.08 -7.79 -8.96
CA GLY A 141 9.33 -7.45 -7.75
C GLY A 141 7.89 -7.04 -8.05
N ALA A 142 7.08 -6.89 -7.02
CA ALA A 142 5.66 -6.61 -7.16
C ALA A 142 5.24 -5.29 -6.48
N ILE A 143 4.24 -4.62 -7.05
CA ILE A 143 3.61 -3.42 -6.50
C ILE A 143 2.11 -3.67 -6.44
N ALA A 144 1.49 -3.40 -5.29
CA ALA A 144 0.05 -3.51 -5.10
C ALA A 144 -0.55 -2.13 -4.81
N TYR A 145 -1.61 -1.78 -5.52
CA TYR A 145 -2.37 -0.54 -5.35
C TYR A 145 -3.76 -0.87 -4.86
N ASP A 146 -4.16 -0.32 -3.71
CA ASP A 146 -5.46 -0.58 -3.10
C ASP A 146 -6.59 0.29 -3.67
N ASN A 147 -7.82 -0.14 -3.47
CA ASN A 147 -9.06 0.58 -3.80
C ASN A 147 -9.22 0.96 -5.29
N THR A 148 -8.57 0.26 -6.19
CA THR A 148 -8.57 0.62 -7.62
C THR A 148 -9.92 0.42 -8.32
N LEU A 149 -10.90 -0.21 -7.65
CA LEU A 149 -12.30 -0.26 -8.08
C LEU A 149 -13.18 0.83 -7.45
N TRP A 150 -12.75 1.44 -6.34
CA TRP A 150 -13.41 2.53 -5.62
C TRP A 150 -14.91 2.30 -5.44
N GLY A 151 -15.28 1.27 -4.68
CA GLY A 151 -16.67 0.85 -4.47
C GLY A 151 -17.40 0.47 -5.74
N GLY A 152 -16.67 0.03 -6.78
CA GLY A 152 -17.20 -0.26 -8.11
C GLY A 152 -17.53 0.97 -8.95
N SER A 153 -17.25 2.17 -8.44
CA SER A 153 -17.61 3.43 -9.12
C SER A 153 -16.91 3.63 -10.47
N VAL A 154 -15.73 3.04 -10.65
CA VAL A 154 -15.00 3.06 -11.93
C VAL A 154 -15.79 2.43 -13.09
N ALA A 155 -16.72 1.51 -12.77
CA ALA A 155 -17.60 0.86 -13.75
C ALA A 155 -19.00 1.52 -13.84
N MET A 156 -19.24 2.61 -13.10
CA MET A 156 -20.54 3.28 -13.03
C MET A 156 -20.48 4.67 -13.69
N PRO A 157 -21.65 5.24 -14.09
CA PRO A 157 -21.72 6.63 -14.54
C PRO A 157 -21.17 7.59 -13.48
N ARG A 158 -20.52 8.67 -13.94
CA ARG A 158 -19.90 9.69 -13.07
C ARG A 158 -20.89 10.39 -12.15
N ASP A 159 -22.10 10.56 -12.61
CA ASP A 159 -23.20 11.27 -11.95
C ASP A 159 -24.10 10.35 -11.10
N LYS A 160 -23.59 9.16 -10.72
CA LYS A 160 -24.32 8.25 -9.84
C LYS A 160 -24.87 9.00 -8.61
N PRO A 161 -26.19 8.88 -8.32
CA PRO A 161 -26.77 9.51 -7.15
C PRO A 161 -26.07 9.13 -5.85
N GLY A 162 -25.83 10.09 -4.97
CA GLY A 162 -25.18 9.88 -3.66
C GLY A 162 -23.65 9.97 -3.68
N SER A 163 -23.01 10.11 -4.83
CA SER A 163 -21.55 10.32 -4.90
C SER A 163 -21.21 11.77 -4.51
N SER A 164 -20.27 11.93 -3.57
CA SER A 164 -19.70 13.24 -3.23
C SER A 164 -18.80 13.76 -4.37
N GLU A 165 -18.44 15.04 -4.32
CA GLU A 165 -17.47 15.60 -5.27
C GLU A 165 -16.10 14.91 -5.14
N TYR A 166 -15.68 14.62 -3.91
CA TYR A 166 -14.45 13.86 -3.65
C TYR A 166 -14.49 12.48 -4.29
N ASP A 167 -15.60 11.72 -4.12
CA ASP A 167 -15.73 10.38 -4.73
C ASP A 167 -15.65 10.44 -6.25
N ARG A 168 -16.25 11.44 -6.88
CA ARG A 168 -16.16 11.64 -8.34
C ARG A 168 -14.74 11.94 -8.79
N ARG A 169 -14.00 12.78 -8.05
CA ARG A 169 -12.60 13.10 -8.36
C ARG A 169 -11.71 11.87 -8.21
N VAL A 170 -11.86 11.10 -7.13
CA VAL A 170 -11.07 9.88 -6.91
C VAL A 170 -11.41 8.83 -7.97
N ARG A 171 -12.70 8.64 -8.31
CA ARG A 171 -13.11 7.78 -9.41
C ARG A 171 -12.44 8.14 -10.73
N ASP A 172 -12.47 9.42 -11.09
CA ASP A 172 -11.87 9.90 -12.35
C ASP A 172 -10.34 9.67 -12.32
N SER A 173 -9.68 9.95 -11.20
CA SER A 173 -8.25 9.64 -10.99
C SER A 173 -7.94 8.15 -11.13
N PHE A 174 -8.78 7.26 -10.59
CA PHE A 174 -8.58 5.81 -10.75
C PHE A 174 -8.82 5.32 -12.17
N LEU A 175 -9.75 5.91 -12.92
CA LEU A 175 -9.91 5.58 -14.33
C LEU A 175 -8.66 5.92 -15.15
N GLU A 176 -8.09 7.10 -14.91
CA GLU A 176 -6.84 7.52 -15.56
C GLU A 176 -5.67 6.63 -15.12
N PHE A 177 -5.54 6.37 -13.83
CA PHE A 177 -4.49 5.53 -13.25
C PHE A 177 -4.56 4.09 -13.79
N ASN A 178 -5.74 3.46 -13.74
CA ASN A 178 -5.93 2.09 -14.21
C ASN A 178 -5.62 1.96 -15.71
N ALA A 179 -6.02 2.95 -16.52
CA ALA A 179 -5.69 2.98 -17.94
C ALA A 179 -4.18 3.17 -18.19
N ALA A 180 -3.54 4.05 -17.42
CA ALA A 180 -2.10 4.30 -17.52
C ALA A 180 -1.29 3.04 -17.14
N VAL A 181 -1.63 2.38 -16.02
CA VAL A 181 -0.96 1.14 -15.60
C VAL A 181 -1.17 0.01 -16.60
N ALA A 182 -2.38 -0.12 -17.17
CA ALA A 182 -2.66 -1.14 -18.18
C ALA A 182 -1.87 -0.93 -19.48
N ALA A 183 -1.47 0.29 -19.78
CA ALA A 183 -0.67 0.65 -20.96
C ALA A 183 0.85 0.73 -20.68
N ASP A 184 1.27 0.59 -19.42
CA ASP A 184 2.67 0.73 -19.03
C ASP A 184 3.46 -0.56 -19.32
N ASP A 185 4.37 -0.49 -20.28
CA ASP A 185 5.19 -1.63 -20.69
C ASP A 185 6.32 -1.99 -19.71
N ARG A 186 6.46 -1.22 -18.62
CA ARG A 186 7.39 -1.50 -17.51
C ARG A 186 6.83 -2.51 -16.50
N VAL A 187 5.53 -2.82 -16.59
CA VAL A 187 4.84 -3.74 -15.69
C VAL A 187 3.96 -4.74 -16.43
N GLU A 188 3.78 -5.90 -15.83
CA GLU A 188 2.64 -6.80 -16.08
C GLU A 188 1.63 -6.58 -14.97
N ALA A 189 0.41 -6.17 -15.32
CA ALA A 189 -0.59 -5.78 -14.34
C ALA A 189 -1.85 -6.65 -14.41
N CYS A 190 -2.47 -6.89 -13.25
CA CYS A 190 -3.81 -7.47 -13.18
C CYS A 190 -4.61 -6.83 -12.03
N ILE A 191 -5.93 -6.74 -12.20
CA ILE A 191 -6.84 -6.36 -11.12
C ILE A 191 -7.32 -7.64 -10.42
N VAL A 192 -7.03 -7.73 -9.13
CA VAL A 192 -7.55 -8.79 -8.25
C VAL A 192 -8.81 -8.24 -7.58
N PRO A 193 -10.00 -8.81 -7.83
CA PRO A 193 -11.26 -8.31 -7.29
C PRO A 193 -11.46 -8.78 -5.83
N ILE A 194 -10.52 -8.41 -4.97
CA ILE A 194 -10.54 -8.64 -3.53
C ILE A 194 -10.77 -7.30 -2.82
N ALA A 195 -11.55 -7.28 -1.76
CA ALA A 195 -11.93 -6.05 -1.06
C ALA A 195 -12.47 -4.97 -2.03
N ASP A 196 -11.84 -3.81 -2.09
CA ASP A 196 -12.19 -2.71 -3.00
C ASP A 196 -11.35 -2.69 -4.29
N GLY A 197 -10.81 -3.85 -4.67
CA GLY A 197 -9.97 -4.06 -5.84
C GLY A 197 -8.51 -3.70 -5.60
N VAL A 198 -7.64 -4.66 -5.86
CA VAL A 198 -6.18 -4.50 -5.82
C VAL A 198 -5.62 -4.61 -7.22
N THR A 199 -4.99 -3.54 -7.73
CA THR A 199 -4.16 -3.65 -8.94
C THR A 199 -2.78 -4.15 -8.54
N LEU A 200 -2.46 -5.38 -8.95
CA LEU A 200 -1.17 -6.01 -8.72
C LEU A 200 -0.32 -5.89 -9.98
N CYS A 201 0.87 -5.29 -9.84
CA CYS A 201 1.84 -5.10 -10.89
C CYS A 201 3.11 -5.88 -10.60
N ARG A 202 3.65 -6.60 -11.58
CA ARG A 202 5.00 -7.14 -11.56
C ARG A 202 5.90 -6.24 -12.39
N ARG A 203 6.99 -5.70 -11.83
CA ARG A 203 7.95 -4.91 -12.59
C ARG A 203 8.73 -5.81 -13.55
N VAL A 204 8.81 -5.42 -14.85
CA VAL A 204 9.50 -6.19 -15.91
C VAL A 204 10.69 -5.45 -16.52
N LYS A 205 10.78 -4.12 -16.31
CA LYS A 205 11.89 -3.26 -16.78
C LYS A 205 12.40 -2.33 -15.70
#